data_216eb058fc31edb70e0855bd4823a068
#
_entry.id   216eb058fc31edb70e0855bd4823a068
#
_cell.length_a   1.000
_cell.length_b   1.000
_cell.length_c   1.000
_cell.angle_alpha   90.00
_cell.angle_beta   90.00
_cell.angle_gamma   90.00
#
_symmetry.space_group_name_H-M   'P 1'
#
loop_
_entity.id
_entity.type
_entity.pdbx_description
1 polymer ?
#
loop_
_entity_poly.entity_id
_entity_poly.type
_entity_poly.pdbx_seq_one_letter_code
_entity_poly.pdbx_strand_id
1 'polypeptide(L)'
;MKNIHFLLLFSFLFSSSFAQRIDPVSGAMQELRTVVETAARSGQRVLVDDFTALDCYYCPFASFAVSDMLDEYPETLISVQWHLPGFMTPDSSDFDDCIYNNEIGECFEARADYYGWDTLMAIPFEVFNGAELVLGATSEDSAYNSYVPIYQSLVDTTSPYEILIDGTKDSLNVDYEITVSLEADTSIENQKVHIIVVEDNILSDWQGVNHNARNVARHWIASEDLTITSSGETQTFSGSLTIDGDGWNPDSIKIISMVQNNDNAEIFQVQDINVNNFPSQLGVEHVRIPQKYVLHQNYPNPFNPVTTLRYDLPENSLVNITIYDMLGRQVKTLINQTQDAGYRSVIWNATNDYGKPVSAGIYLYQIQTGEYISTKKMVLLK
;
A
#
# COMPACT_ATOMS: atom_id res chain seq x y z
N MET A 1 3.45 -89.95 17.26
CA MET A 1 2.29 -90.15 16.39
C MET A 1 1.81 -88.82 15.92
N LYS A 2 1.80 -88.61 14.62
CA LYS A 2 1.28 -87.54 13.83
C LYS A 2 2.09 -86.15 13.88
N ASN A 3 3.00 -86.06 12.89
CA ASN A 3 3.63 -84.85 12.40
C ASN A 3 2.53 -83.93 11.82
N ILE A 4 2.61 -82.64 12.15
CA ILE A 4 1.95 -81.60 11.39
C ILE A 4 3.05 -80.62 10.91
N HIS A 5 3.29 -80.60 9.59
CA HIS A 5 4.12 -79.67 8.91
C HIS A 5 3.45 -78.32 8.86
N PHE A 6 4.11 -77.29 9.38
CA PHE A 6 3.69 -75.93 9.22
C PHE A 6 4.44 -75.31 8.02
N LEU A 7 3.71 -75.12 6.94
CA LEU A 7 4.20 -74.45 5.73
C LEU A 7 4.21 -72.95 5.98
N LEU A 8 5.37 -72.34 6.12
CA LEU A 8 5.54 -70.91 6.14
C LEU A 8 5.52 -70.35 4.69
N LEU A 9 4.40 -69.73 4.30
CA LEU A 9 4.32 -68.94 3.08
C LEU A 9 4.95 -67.55 3.36
N PHE A 10 6.14 -67.30 2.80
CA PHE A 10 6.72 -65.97 2.68
C PHE A 10 5.99 -65.23 1.55
N SER A 11 5.06 -64.36 1.87
CA SER A 11 4.54 -63.40 0.95
C SER A 11 5.50 -62.18 0.88
N PHE A 12 6.27 -62.14 -0.20
CA PHE A 12 7.00 -60.93 -0.58
C PHE A 12 6.00 -59.84 -0.97
N LEU A 13 5.72 -58.91 -0.06
CA LEU A 13 5.10 -57.63 -0.41
C LEU A 13 6.13 -56.76 -1.09
N PHE A 14 6.11 -56.71 -2.40
CA PHE A 14 6.75 -55.62 -3.17
C PHE A 14 5.97 -54.34 -2.84
N SER A 15 6.50 -53.56 -1.90
CA SER A 15 6.14 -52.14 -1.82
C SER A 15 6.80 -51.42 -3.00
N SER A 16 6.02 -51.25 -4.05
CA SER A 16 6.40 -50.29 -5.09
C SER A 16 6.26 -48.88 -4.48
N SER A 17 7.34 -48.38 -3.91
CA SER A 17 7.48 -46.94 -3.68
C SER A 17 7.53 -46.29 -5.06
N PHE A 18 6.38 -45.80 -5.51
CA PHE A 18 6.34 -44.77 -6.53
C PHE A 18 7.03 -43.54 -5.91
N ALA A 19 8.34 -43.47 -6.11
CA ALA A 19 9.03 -42.19 -6.05
C ALA A 19 8.39 -41.33 -7.17
N GLN A 20 7.52 -40.43 -6.76
CA GLN A 20 7.06 -39.35 -7.64
C GLN A 20 8.35 -38.66 -8.13
N ARG A 21 8.75 -38.92 -9.36
CA ARG A 21 9.74 -38.10 -10.05
C ARG A 21 9.08 -36.74 -10.20
N ILE A 22 9.42 -35.83 -9.32
CA ILE A 22 9.13 -34.41 -9.52
C ILE A 22 9.82 -34.06 -10.83
N ASP A 23 9.05 -33.78 -11.86
CA ASP A 23 9.57 -33.32 -13.14
C ASP A 23 10.34 -32.01 -12.84
N PRO A 24 11.66 -31.96 -13.10
CA PRO A 24 12.47 -30.76 -12.82
C PRO A 24 11.95 -29.51 -13.52
N VAL A 25 11.24 -29.68 -14.63
CA VAL A 25 10.59 -28.59 -15.37
C VAL A 25 9.37 -28.08 -14.61
N SER A 26 8.60 -28.96 -13.98
CA SER A 26 7.44 -28.60 -13.16
C SER A 26 7.87 -27.86 -11.88
N GLY A 27 8.93 -28.31 -11.21
CA GLY A 27 9.50 -27.62 -10.04
C GLY A 27 10.06 -26.24 -10.37
N ALA A 28 10.83 -26.13 -11.44
CA ALA A 28 11.36 -24.85 -11.91
C ALA A 28 10.26 -23.90 -12.37
N MET A 29 9.18 -24.41 -12.98
CA MET A 29 8.01 -23.62 -13.36
C MET A 29 7.23 -23.14 -12.14
N GLN A 30 7.16 -23.92 -11.08
CA GLN A 30 6.49 -23.57 -9.84
C GLN A 30 7.30 -22.54 -9.03
N GLU A 31 8.63 -22.69 -8.96
CA GLU A 31 9.51 -21.66 -8.38
C GLU A 31 9.49 -20.36 -9.22
N LEU A 32 9.50 -20.47 -10.56
CA LEU A 32 9.35 -19.31 -11.44
C LEU A 32 8.00 -18.61 -11.23
N ARG A 33 6.92 -19.37 -11.04
CA ARG A 33 5.59 -18.86 -10.78
C ARG A 33 5.53 -18.12 -9.45
N THR A 34 6.13 -18.67 -8.40
CA THR A 34 6.23 -18.02 -7.09
C THR A 34 7.06 -16.73 -7.14
N VAL A 35 8.21 -16.74 -7.80
CA VAL A 35 9.06 -15.54 -8.01
C VAL A 35 8.32 -14.48 -8.84
N VAL A 36 7.52 -14.90 -9.78
CA VAL A 36 6.72 -14.07 -10.67
C VAL A 36 5.54 -13.44 -9.93
N GLU A 37 4.81 -14.22 -9.14
CA GLU A 37 3.71 -13.73 -8.29
C GLU A 37 4.22 -12.72 -7.25
N THR A 38 5.41 -12.94 -6.69
CA THR A 38 6.05 -12.00 -5.76
C THR A 38 6.56 -10.72 -6.46
N ALA A 39 6.97 -10.81 -7.74
CA ALA A 39 7.48 -9.66 -8.50
C ALA A 39 6.37 -8.77 -9.11
N ALA A 40 5.12 -9.28 -9.16
CA ALA A 40 3.97 -8.56 -9.71
C ALA A 40 3.21 -7.73 -8.66
N ARG A 41 3.58 -7.81 -7.38
CA ARG A 41 2.89 -7.11 -6.30
C ARG A 41 3.52 -5.76 -6.03
N SER A 42 2.71 -4.74 -5.81
CA SER A 42 3.16 -3.44 -5.32
C SER A 42 3.74 -3.57 -3.90
N GLY A 43 4.77 -2.80 -3.57
CA GLY A 43 5.25 -2.71 -2.18
C GLY A 43 4.11 -2.24 -1.28
N GLN A 44 3.89 -2.93 -0.16
CA GLN A 44 2.91 -2.53 0.83
C GLN A 44 3.41 -1.30 1.58
N ARG A 45 2.58 -0.26 1.68
CA ARG A 45 2.80 0.80 2.66
C ARG A 45 2.23 0.35 4.01
N VAL A 46 2.85 0.80 5.09
CA VAL A 46 2.44 0.43 6.46
C VAL A 46 1.54 1.52 7.02
N LEU A 47 0.37 1.13 7.54
CA LEU A 47 -0.49 2.01 8.32
C LEU A 47 -0.24 1.81 9.81
N VAL A 48 -0.18 2.91 10.58
CA VAL A 48 -0.27 2.91 12.03
C VAL A 48 -1.56 3.60 12.43
N ASP A 49 -2.48 2.86 13.05
CA ASP A 49 -3.58 3.44 13.81
C ASP A 49 -3.05 3.80 15.21
N ASP A 50 -2.95 5.10 15.52
CA ASP A 50 -2.46 5.66 16.78
C ASP A 50 -3.65 6.10 17.64
N PHE A 51 -3.98 5.33 18.67
CA PHE A 51 -5.10 5.61 19.58
C PHE A 51 -4.62 6.37 20.80
N THR A 52 -5.05 7.63 20.91
CA THR A 52 -4.44 8.62 21.78
C THR A 52 -5.46 9.57 22.40
N ALA A 53 -5.02 10.48 23.26
CA ALA A 53 -5.75 11.65 23.74
C ALA A 53 -4.76 12.71 24.26
N LEU A 54 -5.07 13.99 24.10
CA LEU A 54 -4.21 15.09 24.55
C LEU A 54 -3.98 15.08 26.06
N ASP A 55 -4.98 14.70 26.85
CA ASP A 55 -4.94 14.67 28.31
C ASP A 55 -4.31 13.39 28.91
N CYS A 56 -3.95 12.45 28.08
CA CYS A 56 -3.37 11.18 28.51
C CYS A 56 -1.87 11.34 28.80
N TYR A 57 -1.43 10.99 30.01
CA TYR A 57 -0.04 11.19 30.45
C TYR A 57 1.00 10.42 29.60
N TYR A 58 0.65 9.24 29.14
CA TYR A 58 1.58 8.37 28.39
C TYR A 58 1.44 8.48 26.87
N CYS A 59 0.35 9.07 26.40
CA CYS A 59 0.05 9.17 24.97
C CYS A 59 1.07 10.00 24.16
N PRO A 60 1.64 11.11 24.69
CA PRO A 60 2.68 11.85 23.99
C PRO A 60 3.88 10.99 23.60
N PHE A 61 4.27 10.03 24.44
CA PHE A 61 5.43 9.17 24.16
C PHE A 61 5.22 8.27 22.94
N ALA A 62 4.01 7.77 22.76
CA ALA A 62 3.62 6.95 21.62
C ALA A 62 3.46 7.79 20.35
N SER A 63 2.64 8.85 20.43
CA SER A 63 2.34 9.69 19.27
C SER A 63 3.58 10.44 18.75
N PHE A 64 4.53 10.84 19.62
CA PHE A 64 5.77 11.48 19.19
C PHE A 64 6.69 10.47 18.50
N ALA A 65 6.79 9.24 19.03
CA ALA A 65 7.54 8.17 18.36
C ALA A 65 6.98 7.85 16.96
N VAL A 66 5.65 7.82 16.79
CA VAL A 66 5.02 7.68 15.46
C VAL A 66 5.34 8.89 14.57
N SER A 67 5.34 10.12 15.12
CA SER A 67 5.72 11.32 14.37
C SER A 67 7.15 11.26 13.86
N ASP A 68 8.12 10.84 14.69
CA ASP A 68 9.52 10.65 14.29
C ASP A 68 9.66 9.60 13.18
N MET A 69 8.90 8.50 13.29
CA MET A 69 8.88 7.47 12.24
C MET A 69 8.29 7.99 10.93
N LEU A 70 7.26 8.84 10.95
CA LEU A 70 6.71 9.47 9.75
C LEU A 70 7.74 10.38 9.06
N ASP A 71 8.57 11.07 9.83
CA ASP A 71 9.63 11.92 9.30
C ASP A 71 10.80 11.10 8.73
N GLU A 72 11.08 9.91 9.29
CA GLU A 72 12.12 9.00 8.80
C GLU A 72 11.66 8.16 7.60
N TYR A 73 10.39 7.74 7.56
CA TYR A 73 9.83 6.85 6.53
C TYR A 73 8.65 7.45 5.75
N PRO A 74 8.74 8.68 5.22
CA PRO A 74 7.59 9.43 4.67
C PRO A 74 6.94 8.79 3.45
N GLU A 75 7.66 7.92 2.73
CA GLU A 75 7.16 7.27 1.50
C GLU A 75 6.43 5.94 1.76
N THR A 76 6.67 5.32 2.92
CA THR A 76 6.26 3.95 3.20
C THR A 76 5.46 3.77 4.48
N LEU A 77 5.42 4.80 5.34
CA LEU A 77 4.63 4.83 6.55
C LEU A 77 3.51 5.88 6.44
N ILE A 78 2.33 5.51 6.88
CA ILE A 78 1.16 6.40 7.05
C ILE A 78 0.65 6.19 8.47
N SER A 79 0.16 7.24 9.12
CA SER A 79 -0.57 7.13 10.38
C SER A 79 -1.96 7.72 10.28
N VAL A 80 -2.85 7.25 11.15
CA VAL A 80 -4.09 7.95 11.51
C VAL A 80 -4.15 8.04 13.01
N GLN A 81 -4.25 9.27 13.54
CA GLN A 81 -4.47 9.51 14.97
C GLN A 81 -5.96 9.52 15.28
N TRP A 82 -6.37 8.64 16.19
CA TRP A 82 -7.72 8.51 16.69
C TRP A 82 -7.76 9.04 18.12
N HIS A 83 -8.39 10.19 18.31
CA HIS A 83 -8.49 10.82 19.62
C HIS A 83 -9.73 10.33 20.37
N LEU A 84 -9.54 9.88 21.62
CA LEU A 84 -10.62 9.47 22.50
C LEU A 84 -11.35 10.70 23.04
N PRO A 85 -12.62 10.88 22.69
CA PRO A 85 -13.40 12.05 23.11
C PRO A 85 -13.54 12.13 24.64
N GLY A 86 -13.36 13.34 25.20
CA GLY A 86 -13.67 13.63 26.60
C GLY A 86 -12.89 12.81 27.63
N PHE A 87 -11.67 12.34 27.33
CA PHE A 87 -10.94 11.39 28.17
C PHE A 87 -10.70 11.88 29.60
N MET A 88 -10.28 13.11 29.82
CA MET A 88 -10.05 13.68 31.17
C MET A 88 -10.64 15.06 31.38
N THR A 89 -10.82 15.84 30.33
CA THR A 89 -11.41 17.18 30.40
C THR A 89 -12.54 17.30 29.38
N PRO A 90 -13.73 17.82 29.79
CA PRO A 90 -14.86 18.01 28.89
C PRO A 90 -14.61 19.06 27.78
N ASP A 91 -13.51 19.79 27.85
CA ASP A 91 -13.19 20.93 26.97
C ASP A 91 -11.99 20.67 26.02
N SER A 92 -11.52 19.43 25.84
CA SER A 92 -10.49 19.10 24.84
C SER A 92 -11.07 19.00 23.42
N SER A 93 -11.83 20.02 23.03
CA SER A 93 -12.69 20.04 21.85
C SER A 93 -11.97 20.08 20.50
N ASP A 94 -10.63 20.20 20.47
CA ASP A 94 -9.93 20.46 19.21
C ASP A 94 -9.79 19.20 18.32
N PHE A 95 -10.05 17.99 18.86
CA PHE A 95 -9.90 16.72 18.13
C PHE A 95 -11.09 15.76 18.27
N ASP A 96 -12.15 16.17 18.97
CA ASP A 96 -13.33 15.33 19.22
C ASP A 96 -14.40 15.43 18.12
N ASP A 97 -14.09 16.09 17.01
CA ASP A 97 -15.03 16.45 15.95
C ASP A 97 -15.08 15.45 14.79
N CYS A 98 -14.40 14.31 14.91
CA CYS A 98 -14.41 13.30 13.85
C CYS A 98 -15.83 12.75 13.63
N ILE A 99 -16.25 12.73 12.37
CA ILE A 99 -17.59 12.32 11.94
C ILE A 99 -17.55 10.88 11.41
N TYR A 100 -18.39 10.01 11.99
CA TYR A 100 -18.65 8.67 11.49
C TYR A 100 -20.16 8.41 11.45
N ASN A 101 -20.69 7.87 10.36
CA ASN A 101 -22.13 7.62 10.17
C ASN A 101 -23.02 8.85 10.44
N ASN A 102 -22.55 10.08 10.16
CA ASN A 102 -23.17 11.36 10.47
C ASN A 102 -23.29 11.69 11.98
N GLU A 103 -22.53 11.02 12.84
CA GLU A 103 -22.44 11.31 14.26
C GLU A 103 -21.02 11.81 14.59
N ILE A 104 -20.93 12.85 15.41
CA ILE A 104 -19.67 13.48 15.82
C ILE A 104 -19.11 12.73 17.01
N GLY A 105 -17.78 12.48 17.02
CA GLY A 105 -17.08 11.84 18.12
C GLY A 105 -17.06 10.30 18.10
N GLU A 106 -17.69 9.67 17.11
CA GLU A 106 -17.85 8.20 17.05
C GLU A 106 -16.66 7.48 16.38
N CYS A 107 -15.70 8.21 15.77
CA CYS A 107 -14.63 7.58 14.99
C CYS A 107 -13.70 6.73 15.84
N PHE A 108 -13.33 7.20 17.01
CA PHE A 108 -12.41 6.48 17.90
C PHE A 108 -12.95 5.10 18.25
N GLU A 109 -14.17 5.04 18.81
CA GLU A 109 -14.78 3.77 19.23
C GLU A 109 -15.01 2.86 18.03
N ALA A 110 -15.57 3.39 16.93
CA ALA A 110 -15.81 2.62 15.72
C ALA A 110 -14.52 2.00 15.15
N ARG A 111 -13.38 2.69 15.23
CA ARG A 111 -12.09 2.16 14.78
C ARG A 111 -11.47 1.20 15.79
N ALA A 112 -11.52 1.54 17.06
CA ALA A 112 -10.95 0.73 18.14
C ALA A 112 -11.67 -0.63 18.31
N ASP A 113 -12.95 -0.71 17.95
CA ASP A 113 -13.73 -1.96 17.99
C ASP A 113 -13.19 -3.04 17.04
N TYR A 114 -12.57 -2.65 15.91
CA TYR A 114 -11.84 -3.60 15.05
C TYR A 114 -10.73 -4.35 15.80
N TYR A 115 -10.20 -3.76 16.87
CA TYR A 115 -9.07 -4.28 17.64
C TYR A 115 -9.46 -4.76 19.04
N GLY A 116 -10.76 -4.85 19.31
CA GLY A 116 -11.29 -5.37 20.59
C GLY A 116 -11.24 -4.35 21.72
N TRP A 117 -11.64 -3.09 21.46
CA TRP A 117 -11.69 -2.01 22.43
C TRP A 117 -12.37 -2.37 23.74
N ASP A 118 -13.49 -3.13 23.70
CA ASP A 118 -14.20 -3.60 24.88
C ASP A 118 -13.33 -4.31 25.93
N THR A 119 -12.23 -4.89 25.49
CA THR A 119 -11.27 -5.63 26.36
C THR A 119 -10.00 -4.83 26.65
N LEU A 120 -9.56 -3.97 25.75
CA LEU A 120 -8.36 -3.15 25.90
C LEU A 120 -8.58 -2.00 26.89
N MET A 121 -9.59 -1.18 26.65
CA MET A 121 -10.03 -0.01 27.44
C MET A 121 -8.86 0.82 28.04
N ALA A 122 -7.77 0.98 27.28
CA ALA A 122 -6.57 1.69 27.69
C ALA A 122 -5.87 2.34 26.50
N ILE A 123 -5.42 3.58 26.66
CA ILE A 123 -4.57 4.33 25.72
C ILE A 123 -3.25 4.69 26.37
N PRO A 124 -2.16 4.91 25.61
CA PRO A 124 -2.07 4.78 24.16
C PRO A 124 -2.00 3.32 23.73
N PHE A 125 -2.44 3.05 22.51
CA PHE A 125 -2.08 1.82 21.81
C PHE A 125 -1.98 2.09 20.30
N GLU A 126 -1.07 1.40 19.66
CA GLU A 126 -0.81 1.48 18.23
C GLU A 126 -1.06 0.14 17.58
N VAL A 127 -1.64 0.18 16.38
CA VAL A 127 -1.88 -1.01 15.58
C VAL A 127 -1.26 -0.85 14.21
N PHE A 128 -0.31 -1.72 13.89
CA PHE A 128 0.40 -1.72 12.61
C PHE A 128 -0.31 -2.67 11.64
N ASN A 129 -0.71 -2.15 10.48
CA ASN A 129 -1.43 -2.88 9.44
C ASN A 129 -2.61 -3.72 9.96
N GLY A 130 -3.26 -3.28 11.02
CA GLY A 130 -4.42 -3.97 11.59
C GLY A 130 -4.13 -5.27 12.33
N ALA A 131 -2.87 -5.71 12.40
CA ALA A 131 -2.49 -7.03 12.92
C ALA A 131 -1.56 -6.98 14.14
N GLU A 132 -0.63 -6.04 14.20
CA GLU A 132 0.39 -5.97 15.26
C GLU A 132 0.06 -4.84 16.23
N LEU A 133 -0.41 -5.20 17.44
CA LEU A 133 -0.84 -4.26 18.47
C LEU A 133 0.25 -4.08 19.53
N VAL A 134 0.55 -2.81 19.84
CA VAL A 134 1.44 -2.41 20.95
C VAL A 134 0.66 -1.56 21.92
N LEU A 135 0.64 -1.97 23.20
CA LEU A 135 -0.11 -1.31 24.26
C LEU A 135 0.82 -0.53 25.17
N GLY A 136 0.56 0.78 25.31
CA GLY A 136 1.26 1.67 26.23
C GLY A 136 2.63 2.09 25.75
N ALA A 137 3.11 3.21 26.31
CA ALA A 137 4.46 3.73 26.11
C ALA A 137 5.00 4.26 27.44
N THR A 138 6.28 4.02 27.73
CA THR A 138 6.93 4.50 28.98
C THR A 138 7.86 5.68 28.72
N SER A 139 8.31 5.84 27.49
CA SER A 139 9.07 6.97 26.95
C SER A 139 9.02 6.91 25.43
N GLU A 140 9.28 8.03 24.77
CA GLU A 140 9.37 8.16 23.32
C GLU A 140 10.43 7.21 22.74
N ASP A 141 11.66 7.20 23.27
CA ASP A 141 12.72 6.27 22.85
C ASP A 141 12.30 4.80 22.97
N SER A 142 11.57 4.43 24.04
CA SER A 142 11.10 3.05 24.25
C SER A 142 10.02 2.69 23.24
N ALA A 143 9.10 3.59 22.96
CA ALA A 143 8.05 3.44 21.97
C ALA A 143 8.68 3.28 20.57
N TYR A 144 9.52 4.23 20.15
CA TYR A 144 10.22 4.19 18.88
C TYR A 144 10.98 2.88 18.66
N ASN A 145 11.79 2.45 19.64
CA ASN A 145 12.56 1.22 19.56
C ASN A 145 11.69 -0.05 19.50
N SER A 146 10.45 -0.01 19.98
CA SER A 146 9.51 -1.12 19.86
C SER A 146 8.75 -1.11 18.53
N TYR A 147 8.47 0.06 17.94
CA TYR A 147 7.69 0.22 16.72
C TYR A 147 8.49 -0.04 15.44
N VAL A 148 9.75 0.44 15.38
CA VAL A 148 10.61 0.29 14.20
C VAL A 148 10.79 -1.17 13.75
N PRO A 149 11.06 -2.16 14.63
CA PRO A 149 11.15 -3.56 14.19
C PRO A 149 9.86 -4.11 13.59
N ILE A 150 8.69 -3.69 14.12
CA ILE A 150 7.39 -4.08 13.58
C ILE A 150 7.23 -3.49 12.17
N TYR A 151 7.41 -2.19 12.02
CA TYR A 151 7.39 -1.51 10.73
C TYR A 151 8.32 -2.20 9.71
N GLN A 152 9.58 -2.46 10.09
CA GLN A 152 10.56 -3.12 9.21
C GLN A 152 10.14 -4.52 8.78
N SER A 153 9.40 -5.25 9.61
CA SER A 153 8.88 -6.56 9.24
C SER A 153 7.72 -6.51 8.25
N LEU A 154 6.99 -5.38 8.22
CA LEU A 154 5.80 -5.18 7.39
C LEU A 154 6.09 -4.49 6.05
N VAL A 155 7.03 -3.53 6.02
CA VAL A 155 7.28 -2.69 4.84
C VAL A 155 7.82 -3.48 3.64
N ASP A 156 8.50 -4.59 3.87
CA ASP A 156 9.05 -5.47 2.82
C ASP A 156 8.01 -6.48 2.30
N THR A 157 6.79 -6.48 2.84
CA THR A 157 5.71 -7.33 2.35
C THR A 157 5.14 -6.80 1.06
N THR A 158 4.49 -7.65 0.29
CA THR A 158 3.87 -7.26 -0.99
C THR A 158 2.36 -7.34 -0.88
N SER A 159 1.68 -6.35 -1.44
CA SER A 159 0.23 -6.32 -1.55
C SER A 159 -0.24 -6.80 -2.93
N PRO A 160 -1.36 -7.54 -3.03
CA PRO A 160 -2.00 -7.77 -4.31
C PRO A 160 -2.80 -6.56 -4.81
N TYR A 161 -2.94 -5.50 -3.99
CA TYR A 161 -3.73 -4.32 -4.30
C TYR A 161 -2.86 -3.11 -4.60
N GLU A 162 -3.30 -2.32 -5.58
CA GLU A 162 -2.84 -0.96 -5.82
C GLU A 162 -4.02 -0.01 -5.56
N ILE A 163 -3.79 1.10 -4.86
CA ILE A 163 -4.77 2.15 -4.61
C ILE A 163 -4.32 3.42 -5.32
N LEU A 164 -5.19 3.97 -6.16
CA LEU A 164 -5.02 5.29 -6.76
C LEU A 164 -6.08 6.23 -6.18
N ILE A 165 -5.64 7.36 -5.65
CA ILE A 165 -6.53 8.43 -5.18
C ILE A 165 -6.42 9.59 -6.15
N ASP A 166 -7.55 9.96 -6.78
CA ASP A 166 -7.69 11.08 -7.67
C ASP A 166 -8.81 12.00 -7.22
N GLY A 167 -8.90 13.20 -7.77
CA GLY A 167 -9.96 14.13 -7.42
C GLY A 167 -9.78 15.52 -7.99
N THR A 168 -10.68 16.43 -7.59
CA THR A 168 -10.59 17.86 -7.86
C THR A 168 -10.89 18.64 -6.60
N LYS A 169 -10.28 19.83 -6.43
CA LYS A 169 -10.54 20.74 -5.32
C LYS A 169 -10.93 22.11 -5.85
N ASP A 170 -12.06 22.64 -5.36
CA ASP A 170 -12.47 24.02 -5.58
C ASP A 170 -12.76 24.71 -4.24
N SER A 171 -11.84 25.55 -3.80
CA SER A 171 -11.88 26.18 -2.48
C SER A 171 -11.93 25.11 -1.36
N LEU A 172 -13.09 24.98 -0.68
CA LEU A 172 -13.31 24.00 0.39
C LEU A 172 -14.01 22.72 -0.11
N ASN A 173 -14.45 22.68 -1.37
CA ASN A 173 -15.12 21.51 -1.91
C ASN A 173 -14.09 20.60 -2.59
N VAL A 174 -14.16 19.31 -2.27
CA VAL A 174 -13.29 18.27 -2.79
C VAL A 174 -14.17 17.16 -3.36
N ASP A 175 -14.00 16.87 -4.66
CA ASP A 175 -14.51 15.65 -5.26
C ASP A 175 -13.35 14.65 -5.33
N TYR A 176 -13.58 13.39 -4.93
CA TYR A 176 -12.55 12.36 -4.92
C TYR A 176 -13.00 11.10 -5.68
N GLU A 177 -12.04 10.39 -6.19
CA GLU A 177 -12.19 9.08 -6.82
C GLU A 177 -11.06 8.16 -6.34
N ILE A 178 -11.44 7.03 -5.72
CA ILE A 178 -10.53 5.99 -5.24
C ILE A 178 -10.67 4.79 -6.15
N THR A 179 -9.61 4.44 -6.88
CA THR A 179 -9.59 3.23 -7.70
C THR A 179 -8.69 2.20 -7.06
N VAL A 180 -9.26 1.05 -6.71
CA VAL A 180 -8.53 -0.13 -6.24
C VAL A 180 -8.37 -1.09 -7.41
N SER A 181 -7.13 -1.50 -7.68
CA SER A 181 -6.76 -2.47 -8.71
C SER A 181 -6.21 -3.73 -8.07
N LEU A 182 -6.57 -4.89 -8.60
CA LEU A 182 -6.05 -6.18 -8.15
C LEU A 182 -4.95 -6.67 -9.08
N GLU A 183 -3.72 -6.78 -8.60
CA GLU A 183 -2.55 -7.18 -9.38
C GLU A 183 -2.36 -8.70 -9.46
N ALA A 184 -2.92 -9.45 -8.52
CA ALA A 184 -2.87 -10.91 -8.47
C ALA A 184 -4.19 -11.47 -7.95
N ASP A 185 -4.63 -12.63 -8.46
CA ASP A 185 -5.84 -13.30 -8.00
C ASP A 185 -5.82 -13.48 -6.47
N THR A 186 -6.96 -13.25 -5.84
CA THR A 186 -7.11 -13.44 -4.40
C THR A 186 -8.35 -14.29 -4.09
N SER A 187 -8.24 -15.11 -3.05
CA SER A 187 -9.38 -15.84 -2.47
C SER A 187 -9.82 -15.24 -1.13
N ILE A 188 -9.28 -14.07 -0.76
CA ILE A 188 -9.65 -13.42 0.49
C ILE A 188 -11.04 -12.82 0.32
N GLU A 189 -11.93 -13.13 1.25
CA GLU A 189 -13.31 -12.62 1.30
C GLU A 189 -13.43 -11.50 2.33
N ASN A 190 -14.58 -10.80 2.34
CA ASN A 190 -14.93 -9.76 3.31
C ASN A 190 -13.95 -8.58 3.38
N GLN A 191 -13.46 -8.12 2.23
CA GLN A 191 -12.60 -6.95 2.16
C GLN A 191 -13.41 -5.68 2.05
N LYS A 192 -12.92 -4.64 2.70
CA LYS A 192 -13.49 -3.29 2.64
C LYS A 192 -12.45 -2.27 2.21
N VAL A 193 -12.94 -1.25 1.55
CA VAL A 193 -12.20 -0.02 1.30
C VAL A 193 -12.69 1.03 2.28
N HIS A 194 -11.81 1.50 3.15
CA HIS A 194 -12.09 2.63 4.04
C HIS A 194 -11.54 3.90 3.44
N ILE A 195 -12.28 5.00 3.60
CA ILE A 195 -11.89 6.33 3.14
C ILE A 195 -12.02 7.29 4.32
N ILE A 196 -10.87 7.87 4.72
CA ILE A 196 -10.74 8.68 5.91
C ILE A 196 -10.15 10.03 5.52
N VAL A 197 -10.76 11.12 6.00
CA VAL A 197 -10.19 12.47 5.94
C VAL A 197 -9.42 12.72 7.23
N VAL A 198 -8.20 13.17 7.08
CA VAL A 198 -7.36 13.55 8.21
C VAL A 198 -6.82 14.95 8.03
N GLU A 199 -6.54 15.61 9.14
CA GLU A 199 -5.79 16.87 9.17
C GLU A 199 -4.40 16.61 9.74
N ASP A 200 -3.37 16.98 8.98
CA ASP A 200 -1.98 16.77 9.39
C ASP A 200 -1.39 18.03 10.02
N ASN A 201 -0.42 17.81 10.90
CA ASN A 201 0.47 18.86 11.39
C ASN A 201 -0.25 19.94 12.23
N ILE A 202 -1.14 19.53 13.14
CA ILE A 202 -1.87 20.42 14.02
C ILE A 202 -1.05 20.70 15.27
N LEU A 203 -0.62 21.95 15.45
CA LEU A 203 0.10 22.36 16.66
C LEU A 203 -0.81 22.24 17.89
N SER A 204 -0.46 21.36 18.81
CA SER A 204 -1.28 21.00 19.97
C SER A 204 -0.46 21.02 21.26
N ASP A 205 -1.10 21.32 22.38
CA ASP A 205 -0.51 21.23 23.70
C ASP A 205 -0.73 19.83 24.30
N TRP A 206 0.33 19.06 24.35
CA TRP A 206 0.37 17.75 24.97
C TRP A 206 0.89 17.87 26.41
N GLN A 207 0.00 18.28 27.32
CA GLN A 207 0.31 18.47 28.76
C GLN A 207 1.52 19.40 29.04
N GLY A 208 1.56 20.53 28.35
CA GLY A 208 2.63 21.53 28.48
C GLY A 208 3.78 21.32 27.50
N VAL A 209 3.70 20.35 26.60
CA VAL A 209 4.63 20.15 25.47
C VAL A 209 3.91 20.45 24.15
N ASN A 210 4.30 21.53 23.50
CA ASN A 210 3.77 21.83 22.16
C ASN A 210 4.39 20.90 21.13
N HIS A 211 3.56 20.10 20.47
CA HIS A 211 3.97 19.20 19.40
C HIS A 211 2.89 19.14 18.33
N ASN A 212 3.26 18.84 17.09
CA ASN A 212 2.30 18.72 16.01
C ASN A 212 1.65 17.33 16.05
N ALA A 213 0.32 17.28 16.21
CA ALA A 213 -0.45 16.08 15.96
C ALA A 213 -0.44 15.75 14.45
N ARG A 214 -0.32 14.47 14.13
CA ARG A 214 -0.10 14.01 12.75
C ARG A 214 -1.29 13.20 12.26
N ASN A 215 -1.87 13.63 11.13
CA ASN A 215 -2.96 12.91 10.47
C ASN A 215 -4.14 12.60 11.43
N VAL A 216 -4.61 13.60 12.16
CA VAL A 216 -5.75 13.48 13.07
C VAL A 216 -7.02 13.17 12.27
N ALA A 217 -7.75 12.13 12.62
CA ALA A 217 -8.99 11.75 11.97
C ALA A 217 -10.04 12.85 12.11
N ARG A 218 -10.61 13.32 11.00
CA ARG A 218 -11.65 14.33 10.94
C ARG A 218 -12.99 13.78 10.42
N HIS A 219 -12.93 12.84 9.50
CA HIS A 219 -14.13 12.24 8.93
C HIS A 219 -13.83 10.87 8.36
N TRP A 220 -14.48 9.83 8.87
CA TRP A 220 -14.51 8.53 8.24
C TRP A 220 -15.66 8.47 7.24
N ILE A 221 -15.37 8.81 5.98
CA ILE A 221 -16.40 9.05 4.95
C ILE A 221 -17.10 7.78 4.52
N ALA A 222 -16.35 6.68 4.34
CA ALA A 222 -16.86 5.46 3.74
C ALA A 222 -16.18 4.20 4.26
N SER A 223 -16.95 3.11 4.27
CA SER A 223 -16.53 1.74 4.52
C SER A 223 -17.29 0.83 3.56
N GLU A 224 -16.75 0.63 2.35
CA GLU A 224 -17.42 0.00 1.23
C GLU A 224 -16.86 -1.41 0.95
N ASP A 225 -17.72 -2.31 0.48
CA ASP A 225 -17.31 -3.66 0.13
C ASP A 225 -16.45 -3.69 -1.13
N LEU A 226 -15.28 -4.36 -1.06
CA LEU A 226 -14.42 -4.63 -2.21
C LEU A 226 -14.71 -6.01 -2.75
N THR A 227 -15.16 -6.10 -4.00
CA THR A 227 -15.69 -7.34 -4.59
C THR A 227 -14.83 -7.93 -5.70
N ILE A 228 -13.71 -7.28 -6.07
CA ILE A 228 -12.77 -7.77 -7.08
C ILE A 228 -11.97 -8.96 -6.55
N THR A 229 -11.81 -10.01 -7.38
CA THR A 229 -11.12 -11.25 -7.01
C THR A 229 -10.08 -11.72 -8.03
N SER A 230 -10.12 -11.18 -9.24
CA SER A 230 -9.24 -11.60 -10.33
C SER A 230 -8.25 -10.51 -10.72
N SER A 231 -7.03 -10.92 -11.05
CA SER A 231 -5.99 -10.02 -11.53
C SER A 231 -6.44 -9.17 -12.71
N GLY A 232 -6.17 -7.87 -12.63
CA GLY A 232 -6.57 -6.88 -13.62
C GLY A 232 -7.97 -6.29 -13.42
N GLU A 233 -8.77 -6.81 -12.48
CA GLU A 233 -10.02 -6.16 -12.07
C GLU A 233 -9.76 -4.88 -11.30
N THR A 234 -10.66 -3.93 -11.44
CA THR A 234 -10.66 -2.64 -10.73
C THR A 234 -12.03 -2.34 -10.16
N GLN A 235 -12.07 -1.68 -9.01
CA GLN A 235 -13.30 -1.13 -8.45
C GLN A 235 -13.06 0.32 -8.03
N THR A 236 -14.00 1.21 -8.35
CA THR A 236 -13.87 2.64 -8.10
C THR A 236 -14.94 3.10 -7.13
N PHE A 237 -14.53 3.93 -6.17
CA PHE A 237 -15.37 4.57 -5.17
C PHE A 237 -15.20 6.07 -5.30
N SER A 238 -16.30 6.80 -5.42
CA SER A 238 -16.25 8.26 -5.62
C SER A 238 -17.23 8.97 -4.72
N GLY A 239 -16.90 10.19 -4.36
CA GLY A 239 -17.75 11.03 -3.53
C GLY A 239 -17.25 12.47 -3.49
N SER A 240 -17.88 13.25 -2.63
CA SER A 240 -17.51 14.63 -2.39
C SER A 240 -17.54 14.95 -0.89
N LEU A 241 -16.70 15.88 -0.48
CA LEU A 241 -16.70 16.44 0.86
C LEU A 241 -16.52 17.96 0.80
N THR A 242 -16.98 18.63 1.84
CA THR A 242 -16.68 20.05 2.07
C THR A 242 -15.79 20.14 3.31
N ILE A 243 -14.63 20.76 3.17
CA ILE A 243 -13.70 21.00 4.28
C ILE A 243 -14.35 22.06 5.20
N ASP A 244 -14.37 21.82 6.50
CA ASP A 244 -14.79 22.83 7.48
C ASP A 244 -13.72 23.92 7.56
N GLY A 245 -13.98 25.05 6.90
CA GLY A 245 -13.03 26.15 6.81
C GLY A 245 -12.86 26.97 8.10
N ASP A 246 -13.72 26.77 9.09
CA ASP A 246 -13.66 27.45 10.39
C ASP A 246 -12.91 26.60 11.43
N GLY A 247 -12.97 25.26 11.31
CA GLY A 247 -12.39 24.31 12.26
C GLY A 247 -11.11 23.64 11.78
N TRP A 248 -10.96 23.41 10.46
CA TRP A 248 -9.82 22.67 9.90
C TRP A 248 -8.93 23.58 9.06
N ASN A 249 -7.63 23.30 9.07
CA ASN A 249 -6.69 23.96 8.15
C ASN A 249 -6.79 23.34 6.75
N PRO A 250 -7.37 24.04 5.74
CA PRO A 250 -7.58 23.47 4.41
C PRO A 250 -6.30 23.04 3.67
N ASP A 251 -5.15 23.56 4.09
CA ASP A 251 -3.85 23.23 3.50
C ASP A 251 -3.26 21.94 4.06
N SER A 252 -3.77 21.46 5.19
CA SER A 252 -3.29 20.27 5.89
C SER A 252 -4.18 19.03 5.71
N ILE A 253 -5.23 19.14 4.90
CA ILE A 253 -6.20 18.04 4.71
C ILE A 253 -5.64 16.99 3.75
N LYS A 254 -5.73 15.72 4.19
CA LYS A 254 -5.41 14.56 3.39
C LYS A 254 -6.59 13.60 3.31
N ILE A 255 -6.66 12.84 2.23
CA ILE A 255 -7.49 11.63 2.13
C ILE A 255 -6.57 10.44 2.26
N ILE A 256 -6.92 9.53 3.16
CA ILE A 256 -6.30 8.22 3.32
C ILE A 256 -7.32 7.17 2.89
N SER A 257 -6.89 6.22 2.05
CA SER A 257 -7.68 5.05 1.69
C SER A 257 -6.90 3.78 1.94
N MET A 258 -7.59 2.75 2.47
CA MET A 258 -6.98 1.45 2.76
C MET A 258 -7.89 0.30 2.34
N VAL A 259 -7.28 -0.82 1.97
CA VAL A 259 -7.94 -2.12 1.79
C VAL A 259 -7.71 -2.94 3.04
N GLN A 260 -8.79 -3.31 3.74
CA GLN A 260 -8.75 -4.03 5.00
C GLN A 260 -9.67 -5.26 4.96
N ASN A 261 -9.24 -6.36 5.58
CA ASN A 261 -10.09 -7.50 5.82
C ASN A 261 -11.00 -7.24 7.04
N ASN A 262 -12.30 -7.40 6.85
CA ASN A 262 -13.28 -7.11 7.92
C ASN A 262 -13.35 -8.19 9.00
N ASP A 263 -12.80 -9.40 8.74
CA ASP A 263 -12.87 -10.53 9.70
C ASP A 263 -11.69 -10.53 10.70
N ASN A 264 -10.50 -10.11 10.25
CA ASN A 264 -9.28 -10.16 11.06
C ASN A 264 -8.56 -8.80 11.17
N ALA A 265 -9.18 -7.75 10.64
CA ALA A 265 -8.67 -6.38 10.64
C ALA A 265 -7.35 -6.14 9.88
N GLU A 266 -6.75 -7.14 9.24
CA GLU A 266 -5.50 -7.02 8.49
C GLU A 266 -5.63 -6.01 7.32
N ILE A 267 -4.70 -5.09 7.22
CA ILE A 267 -4.63 -4.08 6.16
C ILE A 267 -3.63 -4.54 5.11
N PHE A 268 -4.10 -4.68 3.87
CA PHE A 268 -3.29 -5.15 2.74
C PHE A 268 -2.61 -4.03 1.98
N GLN A 269 -3.20 -2.85 1.94
CA GLN A 269 -2.63 -1.69 1.27
C GLN A 269 -3.25 -0.41 1.83
N VAL A 270 -2.46 0.65 1.83
CA VAL A 270 -2.89 1.99 2.22
C VAL A 270 -2.24 3.03 1.32
N GLN A 271 -2.96 4.11 1.03
CA GLN A 271 -2.48 5.25 0.26
C GLN A 271 -3.05 6.55 0.82
N ASP A 272 -2.28 7.63 0.72
CA ASP A 272 -2.69 8.97 1.10
C ASP A 272 -2.39 10.00 0.02
N ILE A 273 -3.12 11.10 0.06
CA ILE A 273 -2.86 12.28 -0.75
C ILE A 273 -3.29 13.56 -0.01
N ASN A 274 -2.48 14.61 -0.05
CA ASN A 274 -2.94 15.93 0.32
C ASN A 274 -3.88 16.46 -0.75
N VAL A 275 -5.08 16.92 -0.36
CA VAL A 275 -6.12 17.38 -1.32
C VAL A 275 -5.72 18.62 -2.11
N ASN A 276 -4.70 19.37 -1.67
CA ASN A 276 -4.14 20.47 -2.46
C ASN A 276 -3.35 19.99 -3.68
N ASN A 277 -3.03 18.70 -3.75
CA ASN A 277 -2.43 18.09 -4.93
C ASN A 277 -3.48 17.77 -6.00
N PHE A 278 -4.77 17.93 -5.72
CA PHE A 278 -5.82 17.79 -6.72
C PHE A 278 -5.89 19.03 -7.63
N PRO A 279 -6.16 18.87 -8.94
CA PRO A 279 -6.41 19.98 -9.83
C PRO A 279 -7.66 20.76 -9.41
N SER A 280 -7.70 22.08 -9.66
CA SER A 280 -8.89 22.87 -9.44
C SER A 280 -9.95 22.63 -10.54
N GLN A 281 -11.26 22.68 -10.19
CA GLN A 281 -12.36 22.54 -11.15
C GLN A 281 -12.42 23.69 -12.19
N LEU A 282 -11.74 24.79 -11.98
CA LEU A 282 -11.77 25.97 -12.84
C LEU A 282 -10.89 25.84 -14.11
N GLY A 283 -10.96 24.71 -14.80
CA GLY A 283 -10.70 24.62 -16.24
C GLY A 283 -9.29 24.93 -16.75
N VAL A 284 -8.27 24.87 -15.93
CA VAL A 284 -6.90 24.65 -16.36
C VAL A 284 -6.59 23.18 -16.08
N GLU A 285 -6.46 22.36 -17.14
CA GLU A 285 -5.84 21.05 -17.00
C GLU A 285 -4.47 21.25 -16.35
N HIS A 286 -4.41 21.15 -15.03
CA HIS A 286 -3.14 20.95 -14.35
C HIS A 286 -2.73 19.51 -14.71
N VAL A 287 -1.95 19.40 -15.77
CA VAL A 287 -1.20 18.20 -16.05
C VAL A 287 -0.45 17.87 -14.76
N ARG A 288 -0.86 16.82 -14.06
CA ARG A 288 -0.14 16.36 -12.87
C ARG A 288 1.29 16.07 -13.30
N ILE A 289 2.20 16.83 -12.77
CA ILE A 289 3.63 16.65 -13.03
C ILE A 289 4.19 15.85 -11.87
N PRO A 290 4.74 14.64 -12.10
CA PRO A 290 5.42 13.87 -11.06
C PRO A 290 6.50 14.71 -10.38
N GLN A 291 6.71 14.50 -9.09
CA GLN A 291 7.73 15.26 -8.33
C GLN A 291 9.14 14.71 -8.54
N LYS A 292 9.28 13.47 -9.00
CA LYS A 292 10.55 12.77 -9.19
C LYS A 292 10.49 11.87 -10.42
N TYR A 293 11.65 11.55 -10.97
CA TYR A 293 11.76 10.50 -11.99
C TYR A 293 11.51 9.14 -11.38
N VAL A 294 10.61 8.36 -11.96
CA VAL A 294 10.33 6.97 -11.54
C VAL A 294 10.23 6.08 -12.78
N LEU A 295 10.80 4.88 -12.70
CA LEU A 295 10.55 3.80 -13.66
C LEU A 295 9.71 2.76 -12.92
N HIS A 296 8.46 2.55 -13.35
CA HIS A 296 7.57 1.55 -12.76
C HIS A 296 7.85 0.14 -13.27
N GLN A 297 7.37 -0.87 -12.56
CA GLN A 297 7.38 -2.24 -13.04
C GLN A 297 6.50 -2.32 -14.29
N ASN A 298 6.97 -3.07 -15.30
CA ASN A 298 6.17 -3.29 -16.52
C ASN A 298 4.94 -4.15 -16.20
N TYR A 299 3.83 -3.87 -16.87
CA TYR A 299 2.61 -4.64 -16.71
C TYR A 299 2.01 -5.02 -18.08
N PRO A 300 1.58 -6.28 -18.22
CA PRO A 300 1.79 -7.42 -17.32
C PRO A 300 3.27 -7.85 -17.23
N ASN A 301 3.64 -8.50 -16.12
CA ASN A 301 4.92 -9.15 -15.93
C ASN A 301 4.77 -10.41 -15.05
N PRO A 302 4.91 -11.65 -15.59
CA PRO A 302 5.32 -11.94 -16.97
C PRO A 302 4.29 -11.51 -18.02
N PHE A 303 4.75 -11.39 -19.26
CA PHE A 303 3.92 -10.93 -20.37
C PHE A 303 3.99 -11.85 -21.59
N ASN A 304 2.97 -11.78 -22.47
CA ASN A 304 2.89 -12.57 -23.70
C ASN A 304 2.01 -11.91 -24.76
N PRO A 305 2.54 -11.44 -25.88
CA PRO A 305 3.90 -10.94 -26.09
C PRO A 305 4.02 -9.44 -25.78
N VAL A 306 2.98 -8.81 -25.22
CA VAL A 306 2.85 -7.35 -25.06
C VAL A 306 2.92 -6.96 -23.59
N THR A 307 3.67 -5.91 -23.29
CA THR A 307 3.73 -5.30 -21.95
C THR A 307 3.85 -3.79 -22.05
N THR A 308 3.38 -3.08 -21.05
CA THR A 308 3.46 -1.63 -20.92
C THR A 308 4.52 -1.24 -19.87
N LEU A 309 5.44 -0.36 -20.24
CA LEU A 309 6.40 0.26 -19.34
C LEU A 309 5.86 1.65 -19.00
N ARG A 310 5.66 1.92 -17.70
CA ARG A 310 5.26 3.24 -17.18
C ARG A 310 6.45 3.93 -16.55
N TYR A 311 6.51 5.25 -16.66
CA TYR A 311 7.56 6.07 -16.06
C TYR A 311 7.07 7.52 -15.87
N ASP A 312 7.67 8.20 -14.91
CA ASP A 312 7.28 9.52 -14.47
C ASP A 312 8.37 10.52 -14.77
N LEU A 313 7.99 11.67 -15.30
CA LEU A 313 8.89 12.77 -15.67
C LEU A 313 8.48 14.03 -14.92
N PRO A 314 9.29 14.52 -13.95
CA PRO A 314 9.00 15.75 -13.21
C PRO A 314 9.22 17.03 -14.07
N GLU A 315 9.93 16.92 -15.16
CA GLU A 315 10.22 18.02 -16.08
C GLU A 315 10.37 17.53 -17.52
N ASN A 316 10.32 18.45 -18.48
CA ASN A 316 10.57 18.14 -19.88
C ASN A 316 11.99 17.64 -20.06
N SER A 317 12.17 16.42 -20.53
CA SER A 317 13.46 15.75 -20.53
C SER A 317 13.68 14.89 -21.77
N LEU A 318 14.95 14.78 -22.19
CA LEU A 318 15.35 13.78 -23.18
C LEU A 318 15.30 12.38 -22.52
N VAL A 319 14.40 11.55 -22.99
CA VAL A 319 14.18 10.19 -22.45
C VAL A 319 14.74 9.17 -23.41
N ASN A 320 15.57 8.26 -22.90
CA ASN A 320 15.97 7.03 -23.58
C ASN A 320 15.46 5.83 -22.81
N ILE A 321 14.66 4.97 -23.45
CA ILE A 321 14.24 3.67 -22.89
C ILE A 321 14.72 2.57 -23.81
N THR A 322 15.57 1.70 -23.28
CA THR A 322 16.21 0.62 -24.04
C THR A 322 16.01 -0.73 -23.34
N ILE A 323 15.72 -1.75 -24.13
CA ILE A 323 15.61 -3.15 -23.73
C ILE A 323 16.94 -3.85 -23.96
N TYR A 324 17.35 -4.65 -22.96
CA TYR A 324 18.56 -5.47 -23.01
C TYR A 324 18.23 -6.95 -22.74
N ASP A 325 19.03 -7.84 -23.29
CA ASP A 325 19.03 -9.24 -22.88
C ASP A 325 19.90 -9.46 -21.61
N MET A 326 19.90 -10.67 -21.08
CA MET A 326 20.66 -11.01 -19.87
C MET A 326 22.18 -10.93 -20.02
N LEU A 327 22.69 -10.80 -21.24
CA LEU A 327 24.11 -10.58 -21.53
C LEU A 327 24.46 -9.10 -21.69
N GLY A 328 23.47 -8.20 -21.44
CA GLY A 328 23.63 -6.76 -21.58
C GLY A 328 23.64 -6.28 -23.04
N ARG A 329 23.25 -7.12 -24.00
CA ARG A 329 23.17 -6.70 -25.41
C ARG A 329 21.86 -5.98 -25.63
N GLN A 330 21.92 -4.84 -26.32
CA GLN A 330 20.73 -4.11 -26.72
C GLN A 330 19.84 -4.94 -27.65
N VAL A 331 18.56 -5.00 -27.29
CA VAL A 331 17.51 -5.70 -28.05
C VAL A 331 16.69 -4.69 -28.83
N LYS A 332 16.24 -3.63 -28.16
CA LYS A 332 15.40 -2.58 -28.77
C LYS A 332 15.51 -1.26 -28.04
N THR A 333 15.56 -0.17 -28.79
CA THR A 333 15.27 1.17 -28.27
C THR A 333 13.79 1.48 -28.47
N LEU A 334 13.07 1.68 -27.36
CA LEU A 334 11.64 2.01 -27.40
C LEU A 334 11.41 3.51 -27.56
N ILE A 335 12.21 4.30 -26.84
CA ILE A 335 12.13 5.78 -26.83
C ILE A 335 13.55 6.33 -26.89
N ASN A 336 13.72 7.38 -27.67
CA ASN A 336 14.94 8.23 -27.70
C ASN A 336 14.56 9.61 -28.21
N GLN A 337 13.80 10.36 -27.39
CA GLN A 337 13.32 11.70 -27.75
C GLN A 337 13.00 12.52 -26.51
N THR A 338 12.92 13.84 -26.69
CA THR A 338 12.40 14.73 -25.64
C THR A 338 10.91 14.49 -25.44
N GLN A 339 10.50 14.37 -24.19
CA GLN A 339 9.11 14.24 -23.76
C GLN A 339 8.79 15.30 -22.71
N ASP A 340 7.53 15.75 -22.73
CA ASP A 340 7.02 16.67 -21.73
C ASP A 340 6.88 15.97 -20.37
N ALA A 341 6.98 16.77 -19.30
CA ALA A 341 6.67 16.33 -17.94
C ALA A 341 5.33 15.62 -17.86
N GLY A 342 5.20 14.69 -16.90
CA GLY A 342 3.96 13.92 -16.66
C GLY A 342 4.16 12.42 -16.55
N TYR A 343 3.09 11.70 -16.30
CA TYR A 343 3.02 10.24 -16.28
C TYR A 343 3.01 9.72 -17.71
N ARG A 344 3.97 8.88 -18.06
CA ARG A 344 4.20 8.41 -19.42
C ARG A 344 4.21 6.89 -19.51
N SER A 345 3.89 6.36 -20.68
CA SER A 345 4.00 4.94 -20.92
C SER A 345 4.45 4.64 -22.34
N VAL A 346 5.04 3.44 -22.52
CA VAL A 346 5.41 2.89 -23.83
C VAL A 346 5.16 1.39 -23.85
N ILE A 347 4.69 0.90 -24.97
CA ILE A 347 4.39 -0.53 -25.15
C ILE A 347 5.56 -1.22 -25.82
N TRP A 348 5.93 -2.40 -25.32
CA TRP A 348 6.82 -3.33 -25.99
C TRP A 348 6.08 -4.61 -26.38
N ASN A 349 6.21 -5.01 -27.63
CA ASN A 349 5.55 -6.17 -28.23
C ASN A 349 6.52 -7.34 -28.47
N ALA A 350 7.52 -7.49 -27.64
CA ALA A 350 8.54 -8.55 -27.72
C ALA A 350 9.25 -8.66 -29.09
N THR A 351 9.51 -7.51 -29.74
CA THR A 351 10.31 -7.47 -30.99
C THR A 351 11.61 -6.71 -30.76
N ASN A 352 12.64 -7.05 -31.55
CA ASN A 352 13.91 -6.30 -31.59
C ASN A 352 13.81 -5.06 -32.51
N ASP A 353 14.93 -4.30 -32.66
CA ASP A 353 15.00 -3.11 -33.51
C ASP A 353 14.70 -3.39 -34.99
N TYR A 354 14.84 -4.64 -35.43
CA TYR A 354 14.52 -5.08 -36.79
C TYR A 354 13.06 -5.56 -36.95
N GLY A 355 12.24 -5.43 -35.91
CA GLY A 355 10.84 -5.89 -35.90
C GLY A 355 10.67 -7.41 -35.81
N LYS A 356 11.74 -8.16 -35.53
CA LYS A 356 11.68 -9.64 -35.39
C LYS A 356 11.33 -10.01 -33.95
N PRO A 357 10.43 -11.00 -33.74
CA PRO A 357 10.15 -11.52 -32.41
C PRO A 357 11.41 -12.00 -31.70
N VAL A 358 11.50 -11.76 -30.39
CA VAL A 358 12.57 -12.27 -29.55
C VAL A 358 12.12 -13.54 -28.82
N SER A 359 13.09 -14.31 -28.28
CA SER A 359 12.78 -15.56 -27.58
C SER A 359 12.19 -15.28 -26.19
N ALA A 360 11.38 -16.23 -25.68
CA ALA A 360 10.98 -16.23 -24.29
C ALA A 360 12.22 -16.17 -23.37
N GLY A 361 12.11 -15.47 -22.27
CA GLY A 361 13.24 -15.30 -21.34
C GLY A 361 13.15 -14.01 -20.53
N ILE A 362 14.21 -13.76 -19.79
CA ILE A 362 14.37 -12.57 -18.95
C ILE A 362 15.01 -11.46 -19.78
N TYR A 363 14.43 -10.26 -19.67
CA TYR A 363 14.94 -9.04 -20.27
C TYR A 363 15.08 -7.95 -19.21
N LEU A 364 15.94 -6.99 -19.45
CA LEU A 364 16.09 -5.77 -18.66
C LEU A 364 15.60 -4.60 -19.50
N TYR A 365 14.90 -3.66 -18.88
CA TYR A 365 14.61 -2.37 -19.49
C TYR A 365 15.17 -1.26 -18.61
N GLN A 366 15.78 -0.29 -19.26
CA GLN A 366 16.44 0.82 -18.61
C GLN A 366 15.90 2.14 -19.16
N ILE A 367 15.56 3.05 -18.26
CA ILE A 367 15.36 4.46 -18.57
C ILE A 367 16.63 5.24 -18.25
N GLN A 368 16.96 6.17 -19.11
CA GLN A 368 17.97 7.20 -18.88
C GLN A 368 17.37 8.55 -19.25
N THR A 369 17.41 9.51 -18.32
CA THR A 369 16.96 10.88 -18.51
C THR A 369 17.79 11.81 -17.63
N GLY A 370 18.57 12.71 -18.24
CA GLY A 370 19.58 13.49 -17.52
C GLY A 370 20.55 12.59 -16.75
N GLU A 371 20.68 12.83 -15.46
CA GLU A 371 21.49 12.01 -14.55
C GLU A 371 20.74 10.80 -13.96
N TYR A 372 19.41 10.74 -14.12
CA TYR A 372 18.61 9.63 -13.62
C TYR A 372 18.74 8.40 -14.53
N ILE A 373 19.13 7.28 -13.93
CA ILE A 373 19.19 5.98 -14.59
C ILE A 373 18.51 4.96 -13.67
N SER A 374 17.54 4.23 -14.21
CA SER A 374 16.88 3.14 -13.49
C SER A 374 16.68 1.94 -14.41
N THR A 375 16.89 0.73 -13.86
CA THR A 375 16.76 -0.51 -14.61
C THR A 375 15.87 -1.49 -13.86
N LYS A 376 14.95 -2.12 -14.59
CA LYS A 376 14.08 -3.16 -14.04
C LYS A 376 14.10 -4.42 -14.91
N LYS A 377 13.68 -5.53 -14.30
CA LYS A 377 13.62 -6.85 -14.92
C LYS A 377 12.19 -7.16 -15.37
N MET A 378 12.05 -7.83 -16.51
CA MET A 378 10.77 -8.36 -17.02
C MET A 378 10.93 -9.76 -17.58
N VAL A 379 9.85 -10.53 -17.63
CA VAL A 379 9.82 -11.91 -18.07
C VAL A 379 8.85 -12.08 -19.24
N LEU A 380 9.39 -12.47 -20.40
CA LEU A 380 8.59 -12.81 -21.58
C LEU A 380 8.26 -14.30 -21.57
N LEU A 381 6.97 -14.63 -21.56
CA LEU A 381 6.46 -15.97 -21.79
C LEU A 381 6.38 -16.25 -23.31
N LYS A 382 6.19 -17.51 -23.64
CA LYS A 382 6.12 -17.93 -25.05
C LYS A 382 4.67 -18.09 -25.48
#